data_650ba8fb256afa39efb22fcf280f2abb
#
_entry.id   650ba8fb256afa39efb22fcf280f2abb
#
_cell.length_a   1.000
_cell.length_b   1.000
_cell.length_c   1.000
_cell.angle_alpha   90.00
_cell.angle_beta   90.00
_cell.angle_gamma   90.00
#
_symmetry.space_group_name_H-M   'P 1'
#
loop_
_entity.id
_entity.type
_entity.pdbx_description
1 polymer ?
#
loop_
_entity_poly.entity_id
_entity_poly.type
_entity_poly.pdbx_seq_one_letter_code
_entity_poly.pdbx_strand_id
1 'polypeptide(L)'
;MKPASQSAPAPTAPPPASSARPASWLRPLWDAVTSLKLTIVCLSVLMVLVVACTLAQVRLGTWGAVEIYMRSWLVWWDVPRTVLSIPVFPGGALTGLVLIVNLVAAQLRRLELSWKKSGLWVVHLGLILLVAGEFISAVYQREHQLLFENGQTVNFVTSPTKAELAIVDRSDPRHDQVFSIPQSMLRPGAVVQVPGRPLAFRVREFHANAQVGTVDRGMGMASAGLGPELVARGVPRTSRDDERNMPAVILERVGAAAGSGPETWLLSTWLNRAQRLEHEGRTYDLMMRSEREYLPYALMLKKFSHDRYPGTNIPKNFSSAVWLTNPRTREARDVLIKMNQPLRYGGKTFYQASFQGENVSILQVVENPGWLLPYFSCLLVAVGLVAHFGISLVRWGRGQTARRAQAALEATP
;
A
#
# COMPACT_ATOMS: atom_id res chain seq x y z
N MET A 1 -37.42 88.47 -19.16
CA MET A 1 -36.11 87.83 -18.83
C MET A 1 -36.36 86.86 -17.66
N LYS A 2 -36.38 85.57 -17.97
CA LYS A 2 -36.46 84.49 -16.94
C LYS A 2 -35.06 83.89 -16.87
N PRO A 3 -34.52 83.60 -15.68
CA PRO A 3 -33.23 82.97 -15.53
C PRO A 3 -33.33 81.46 -15.76
N ALA A 4 -32.30 80.91 -16.43
CA ALA A 4 -32.15 79.49 -16.74
C ALA A 4 -31.85 78.69 -15.46
N SER A 5 -32.61 77.57 -15.26
CA SER A 5 -32.35 76.58 -14.21
C SER A 5 -31.15 75.74 -14.56
N GLN A 6 -30.09 75.74 -13.73
CA GLN A 6 -29.00 74.82 -13.80
C GLN A 6 -29.44 73.45 -13.26
N SER A 7 -29.43 72.44 -14.11
CA SER A 7 -29.66 71.04 -13.74
C SER A 7 -28.40 70.50 -13.02
N ALA A 8 -28.56 69.97 -11.81
CA ALA A 8 -27.52 69.27 -11.04
C ALA A 8 -27.05 67.97 -11.74
N PRO A 9 -25.74 67.65 -11.68
CA PRO A 9 -25.24 66.40 -12.28
C PRO A 9 -25.74 65.16 -11.53
N ALA A 10 -26.09 64.12 -12.26
CA ALA A 10 -26.52 62.85 -11.75
C ALA A 10 -25.45 62.14 -10.92
N PRO A 11 -25.82 61.39 -9.86
CA PRO A 11 -24.83 60.70 -9.01
C PRO A 11 -24.12 59.60 -9.83
N THR A 12 -22.79 59.67 -9.84
CA THR A 12 -21.91 58.68 -10.45
C THR A 12 -22.06 57.34 -9.73
N ALA A 13 -22.36 56.26 -10.51
CA ALA A 13 -22.42 54.89 -10.00
C ALA A 13 -21.11 54.49 -9.32
N PRO A 14 -21.19 53.73 -8.22
CA PRO A 14 -19.97 53.23 -7.54
C PRO A 14 -19.16 52.32 -8.47
N PRO A 15 -17.82 52.35 -8.39
CA PRO A 15 -16.99 51.51 -9.24
C PRO A 15 -17.21 50.04 -8.90
N PRO A 16 -17.13 49.13 -9.91
CA PRO A 16 -17.35 47.74 -9.66
C PRO A 16 -16.33 47.22 -8.65
N ALA A 17 -16.84 46.40 -7.69
CA ALA A 17 -16.03 45.81 -6.62
C ALA A 17 -14.78 45.12 -7.23
N SER A 18 -13.59 45.59 -6.87
CA SER A 18 -12.34 45.00 -7.31
C SER A 18 -12.28 43.55 -6.78
N SER A 19 -12.31 42.59 -7.69
CA SER A 19 -11.93 41.21 -7.39
C SER A 19 -10.57 41.24 -6.67
N ALA A 20 -10.50 40.72 -5.46
CA ALA A 20 -9.30 40.68 -4.63
C ALA A 20 -8.13 40.09 -5.46
N ARG A 21 -7.23 40.94 -5.90
CA ARG A 21 -5.99 40.51 -6.56
C ARG A 21 -5.11 39.87 -5.49
N PRO A 22 -4.61 38.62 -5.69
CA PRO A 22 -3.68 38.03 -4.74
C PRO A 22 -2.51 38.95 -4.48
N ALA A 23 -2.04 38.99 -3.23
CA ALA A 23 -0.93 39.86 -2.81
C ALA A 23 0.25 39.74 -3.77
N SER A 24 0.86 40.85 -4.14
CA SER A 24 1.86 40.94 -5.23
C SER A 24 3.06 39.99 -5.08
N TRP A 25 3.40 39.62 -3.85
CA TRP A 25 4.47 38.66 -3.54
C TRP A 25 4.14 37.18 -3.84
N LEU A 26 2.85 36.81 -3.92
CA LEU A 26 2.42 35.44 -4.28
C LEU A 26 2.42 35.18 -5.78
N ARG A 27 2.48 36.21 -6.61
CA ARG A 27 2.46 36.07 -8.08
C ARG A 27 3.58 35.19 -8.62
N PRO A 28 4.88 35.41 -8.26
CA PRO A 28 5.95 34.58 -8.81
C PRO A 28 5.83 33.11 -8.40
N LEU A 29 5.36 32.83 -7.18
CA LEU A 29 5.10 31.47 -6.73
C LEU A 29 3.95 30.84 -7.54
N TRP A 30 2.86 31.56 -7.73
CA TRP A 30 1.73 31.09 -8.54
C TRP A 30 2.13 30.84 -9.99
N ASP A 31 2.96 31.72 -10.58
CA ASP A 31 3.48 31.57 -11.93
C ASP A 31 4.40 30.33 -12.03
N ALA A 32 5.24 30.10 -11.05
CA ALA A 32 6.09 28.90 -10.98
C ALA A 32 5.25 27.62 -10.86
N VAL A 33 4.29 27.58 -9.93
CA VAL A 33 3.44 26.41 -9.68
C VAL A 33 2.56 26.08 -10.88
N THR A 34 2.09 27.08 -11.64
CA THR A 34 1.26 26.86 -12.83
C THR A 34 2.05 26.71 -14.13
N SER A 35 3.38 26.63 -14.04
CA SER A 35 4.28 26.56 -15.20
C SER A 35 4.30 25.17 -15.81
N LEU A 36 4.20 25.11 -17.15
CA LEU A 36 4.40 23.86 -17.92
C LEU A 36 5.85 23.33 -17.76
N LYS A 37 6.81 24.21 -17.53
CA LYS A 37 8.21 23.82 -17.28
C LYS A 37 8.31 22.96 -16.02
N LEU A 38 7.54 23.26 -14.96
CA LEU A 38 7.51 22.47 -13.74
C LEU A 38 6.93 21.07 -14.01
N THR A 39 5.87 20.96 -14.82
CA THR A 39 5.33 19.65 -15.25
C THR A 39 6.41 18.81 -15.93
N ILE A 40 7.17 19.39 -16.88
CA ILE A 40 8.24 18.68 -17.60
C ILE A 40 9.35 18.26 -16.64
N VAL A 41 9.76 19.12 -15.71
CA VAL A 41 10.76 18.78 -14.68
C VAL A 41 10.28 17.62 -13.81
N CYS A 42 9.05 17.67 -13.30
CA CYS A 42 8.49 16.56 -12.50
C CYS A 42 8.46 15.25 -13.27
N LEU A 43 8.02 15.26 -14.53
CA LEU A 43 8.00 14.05 -15.36
C LEU A 43 9.41 13.52 -15.64
N SER A 44 10.37 14.40 -15.87
CA SER A 44 11.78 14.01 -16.06
C SER A 44 12.37 13.40 -14.80
N VAL A 45 12.08 13.96 -13.63
CA VAL A 45 12.49 13.43 -12.32
C VAL A 45 11.86 12.04 -12.10
N LEU A 46 10.55 11.88 -12.35
CA LEU A 46 9.88 10.58 -12.24
C LEU A 46 10.48 9.54 -13.19
N MET A 47 10.83 9.92 -14.40
CA MET A 47 11.49 9.01 -15.36
C MET A 47 12.83 8.53 -14.83
N VAL A 48 13.67 9.42 -14.28
CA VAL A 48 14.95 9.07 -13.64
C VAL A 48 14.72 8.15 -12.45
N LEU A 49 13.73 8.45 -11.59
CA LEU A 49 13.37 7.63 -10.44
C LEU A 49 12.92 6.22 -10.86
N VAL A 50 12.11 6.09 -11.91
CA VAL A 50 11.68 4.79 -12.43
C VAL A 50 12.88 3.97 -12.89
N VAL A 51 13.80 4.55 -13.65
CA VAL A 51 15.02 3.87 -14.10
C VAL A 51 15.88 3.45 -12.90
N ALA A 52 16.13 4.37 -11.96
CA ALA A 52 16.91 4.07 -10.75
C ALA A 52 16.26 2.99 -9.89
N CYS A 53 14.94 3.06 -9.70
CA CYS A 53 14.15 2.06 -8.98
C CYS A 53 14.26 0.68 -9.65
N THR A 54 14.10 0.62 -10.98
CA THR A 54 14.20 -0.63 -11.74
C THR A 54 15.58 -1.28 -11.61
N LEU A 55 16.64 -0.50 -11.70
CA LEU A 55 18.00 -1.01 -11.51
C LEU A 55 18.26 -1.45 -10.07
N ALA A 56 17.71 -0.74 -9.10
CA ALA A 56 17.85 -1.05 -7.68
C ALA A 56 17.11 -2.33 -7.28
N GLN A 57 16.04 -2.71 -7.97
CA GLN A 57 15.27 -3.93 -7.69
C GLN A 57 16.13 -5.20 -7.72
N VAL A 58 17.16 -5.24 -8.55
CA VAL A 58 18.09 -6.39 -8.64
C VAL A 58 18.77 -6.67 -7.29
N ARG A 59 19.05 -5.62 -6.50
CA ARG A 59 19.79 -5.71 -5.24
C ARG A 59 18.88 -5.61 -4.01
N LEU A 60 17.84 -4.78 -4.08
CA LEU A 60 16.98 -4.44 -2.96
C LEU A 60 15.64 -5.20 -2.97
N GLY A 61 15.34 -5.91 -4.06
CA GLY A 61 13.99 -6.42 -4.33
C GLY A 61 13.01 -5.32 -4.70
N THR A 62 11.83 -5.71 -5.15
CA THR A 62 10.78 -4.77 -5.61
C THR A 62 10.32 -3.85 -4.47
N TRP A 63 10.02 -4.42 -3.31
CA TRP A 63 9.55 -3.66 -2.14
C TRP A 63 10.57 -2.63 -1.65
N GLY A 64 11.83 -3.05 -1.48
CA GLY A 64 12.90 -2.17 -1.02
C GLY A 64 13.18 -1.02 -1.97
N ALA A 65 13.21 -1.30 -3.27
CA ALA A 65 13.42 -0.28 -4.28
C ALA A 65 12.24 0.72 -4.33
N VAL A 66 11.00 0.23 -4.33
CA VAL A 66 9.80 1.09 -4.32
C VAL A 66 9.75 1.97 -3.06
N GLU A 67 10.07 1.42 -1.89
CA GLU A 67 10.08 2.18 -0.64
C GLU A 67 11.09 3.33 -0.67
N ILE A 68 12.31 3.07 -1.16
CA ILE A 68 13.40 4.05 -1.19
C ILE A 68 13.19 5.11 -2.27
N TYR A 69 12.76 4.73 -3.48
CA TYR A 69 12.72 5.65 -4.62
C TYR A 69 11.34 6.25 -4.86
N MET A 70 10.25 5.46 -4.71
CA MET A 70 8.92 5.89 -5.13
C MET A 70 8.05 6.39 -3.96
N ARG A 71 8.13 5.76 -2.78
CA ARG A 71 7.33 6.13 -1.60
C ARG A 71 8.00 7.15 -0.69
N SER A 72 9.31 7.38 -0.84
CA SER A 72 10.07 8.35 -0.06
C SER A 72 9.80 9.79 -0.49
N TRP A 73 9.96 10.72 0.43
CA TRP A 73 9.99 12.16 0.13
C TRP A 73 11.31 12.58 -0.50
N LEU A 74 12.42 12.03 0.03
CA LEU A 74 13.78 12.27 -0.44
C LEU A 74 14.49 10.92 -0.53
N VAL A 75 15.30 10.77 -1.57
CA VAL A 75 16.21 9.63 -1.71
C VAL A 75 17.51 10.00 -0.99
N TRP A 76 17.84 9.19 0.01
CA TRP A 76 19.04 9.37 0.84
C TRP A 76 20.16 8.47 0.34
N TRP A 77 21.37 8.99 0.38
CA TRP A 77 22.59 8.26 0.12
C TRP A 77 23.41 8.18 1.40
N ASP A 78 23.61 6.96 1.88
CA ASP A 78 24.49 6.69 3.02
C ASP A 78 25.93 6.74 2.56
N VAL A 79 26.69 7.70 3.09
CA VAL A 79 28.10 7.86 2.72
C VAL A 79 28.89 6.70 3.29
N PRO A 80 29.59 5.88 2.44
CA PRO A 80 30.32 4.71 2.89
C PRO A 80 31.32 5.05 4.00
N ARG A 81 31.38 4.19 5.04
CA ARG A 81 32.25 4.33 6.21
C ARG A 81 31.99 5.53 7.13
N THR A 82 30.84 6.18 7.01
CA THR A 82 30.41 7.25 7.91
C THR A 82 29.00 6.99 8.42
N VAL A 83 28.54 7.70 9.44
CA VAL A 83 27.14 7.70 9.92
C VAL A 83 26.30 8.79 9.24
N LEU A 84 26.84 9.40 8.16
CA LEU A 84 26.19 10.50 7.48
C LEU A 84 25.34 10.02 6.32
N SER A 85 24.05 10.37 6.32
CA SER A 85 23.12 10.20 5.19
C SER A 85 22.82 11.55 4.58
N ILE A 86 22.96 11.67 3.27
CA ILE A 86 22.76 12.94 2.52
C ILE A 86 21.55 12.78 1.61
N PRO A 87 20.58 13.72 1.60
CA PRO A 87 19.50 13.72 0.62
C PRO A 87 20.06 14.08 -0.76
N VAL A 88 19.98 13.17 -1.71
CA VAL A 88 20.60 13.32 -3.04
C VAL A 88 19.57 13.70 -4.11
N PHE A 89 18.34 13.22 -3.97
CA PHE A 89 17.34 13.38 -5.02
C PHE A 89 15.92 13.47 -4.44
N PRO A 90 14.98 14.20 -5.07
CA PRO A 90 13.59 14.18 -4.64
C PRO A 90 12.99 12.81 -4.90
N GLY A 91 12.30 12.25 -3.91
CA GLY A 91 11.60 10.97 -4.04
C GLY A 91 10.29 11.07 -4.80
N GLY A 92 9.72 9.92 -5.13
CA GLY A 92 8.48 9.81 -5.89
C GLY A 92 7.28 10.46 -5.20
N ALA A 93 7.16 10.32 -3.86
CA ALA A 93 6.07 10.93 -3.10
C ALA A 93 6.09 12.47 -3.19
N LEU A 94 7.26 13.09 -3.01
CA LEU A 94 7.43 14.56 -3.15
C LEU A 94 7.15 15.01 -4.58
N THR A 95 7.76 14.35 -5.56
CA THR A 95 7.62 14.71 -6.97
C THR A 95 6.17 14.53 -7.45
N GLY A 96 5.51 13.45 -7.03
CA GLY A 96 4.09 13.18 -7.33
C GLY A 96 3.17 14.24 -6.73
N LEU A 97 3.41 14.65 -5.48
CA LEU A 97 2.62 15.70 -4.84
C LEU A 97 2.80 17.07 -5.56
N VAL A 98 4.04 17.43 -5.89
CA VAL A 98 4.33 18.66 -6.66
C VAL A 98 3.65 18.60 -8.02
N LEU A 99 3.67 17.45 -8.69
CA LEU A 99 3.00 17.27 -9.98
C LEU A 99 1.48 17.41 -9.87
N ILE A 100 0.83 16.84 -8.86
CA ILE A 100 -0.62 16.99 -8.64
C ILE A 100 -0.96 18.47 -8.43
N VAL A 101 -0.24 19.14 -7.53
CA VAL A 101 -0.45 20.57 -7.25
C VAL A 101 -0.27 21.40 -8.53
N ASN A 102 0.78 21.12 -9.31
CA ASN A 102 1.03 21.79 -10.58
C ASN A 102 -0.10 21.54 -11.60
N LEU A 103 -0.55 20.30 -11.77
CA LEU A 103 -1.64 19.95 -12.70
C LEU A 103 -2.93 20.66 -12.33
N VAL A 104 -3.31 20.63 -11.05
CA VAL A 104 -4.53 21.30 -10.55
C VAL A 104 -4.41 22.82 -10.73
N ALA A 105 -3.30 23.42 -10.32
CA ALA A 105 -3.08 24.85 -10.42
C ALA A 105 -3.03 25.33 -11.90
N ALA A 106 -2.34 24.60 -12.78
CA ALA A 106 -2.29 24.90 -14.20
C ALA A 106 -3.67 24.77 -14.86
N GLN A 107 -4.45 23.78 -14.42
CA GLN A 107 -5.82 23.58 -14.88
C GLN A 107 -6.68 24.78 -14.45
N LEU A 108 -6.67 25.18 -13.18
CA LEU A 108 -7.45 26.31 -12.68
C LEU A 108 -7.07 27.64 -13.35
N ARG A 109 -5.78 27.84 -13.67
CA ARG A 109 -5.29 29.06 -14.30
C ARG A 109 -5.66 29.17 -15.78
N ARG A 110 -5.56 28.05 -16.54
CA ARG A 110 -5.68 28.04 -18.02
C ARG A 110 -7.05 27.65 -18.51
N LEU A 111 -7.95 27.45 -17.60
CA LEU A 111 -9.20 26.85 -17.86
C LEU A 111 -10.23 27.87 -18.36
N GLU A 112 -10.42 27.88 -19.67
CA GLU A 112 -11.54 28.53 -20.30
C GLU A 112 -12.70 27.55 -20.41
N LEU A 113 -13.77 27.79 -19.65
CA LEU A 113 -15.03 27.02 -19.72
C LEU A 113 -15.70 27.24 -21.08
N SER A 114 -15.28 26.46 -22.07
CA SER A 114 -15.83 26.50 -23.40
C SER A 114 -16.23 25.10 -23.87
N TRP A 115 -17.40 24.92 -24.39
CA TRP A 115 -17.84 23.65 -25.01
C TRP A 115 -16.87 23.15 -26.07
N LYS A 116 -16.12 24.08 -26.71
CA LYS A 116 -15.10 23.74 -27.70
C LYS A 116 -13.87 23.04 -27.11
N LYS A 117 -13.61 23.25 -25.83
CA LYS A 117 -12.48 22.66 -25.08
C LYS A 117 -12.91 21.61 -24.06
N SER A 118 -14.18 21.21 -24.06
CA SER A 118 -14.74 20.27 -23.07
C SER A 118 -14.01 18.93 -23.05
N GLY A 119 -13.65 18.37 -24.20
CA GLY A 119 -12.87 17.12 -24.28
C GLY A 119 -11.52 17.23 -23.58
N LEU A 120 -10.82 18.35 -23.73
CA LEU A 120 -9.54 18.57 -23.06
C LEU A 120 -9.70 18.66 -21.53
N TRP A 121 -10.79 19.20 -21.05
CA TRP A 121 -11.15 19.23 -19.63
C TRP A 121 -11.27 17.83 -19.04
N VAL A 122 -12.04 17.01 -19.74
CA VAL A 122 -12.29 15.63 -19.30
C VAL A 122 -10.98 14.83 -19.27
N VAL A 123 -10.08 15.02 -20.24
CA VAL A 123 -8.75 14.39 -20.25
C VAL A 123 -7.94 14.80 -19.01
N HIS A 124 -7.84 16.11 -18.75
CA HIS A 124 -7.05 16.58 -17.59
C HIS A 124 -7.65 16.15 -16.27
N LEU A 125 -8.96 16.14 -16.12
CA LEU A 125 -9.65 15.61 -14.95
C LEU A 125 -9.32 14.13 -14.76
N GLY A 126 -9.36 13.33 -15.83
CA GLY A 126 -8.98 11.93 -15.80
C GLY A 126 -7.51 11.73 -15.37
N LEU A 127 -6.58 12.53 -15.89
CA LEU A 127 -5.17 12.45 -15.50
C LEU A 127 -4.94 12.84 -14.03
N ILE A 128 -5.58 13.91 -13.55
CA ILE A 128 -5.51 14.30 -12.14
C ILE A 128 -6.05 13.19 -11.25
N LEU A 129 -7.20 12.61 -11.62
CA LEU A 129 -7.80 11.52 -10.87
C LEU A 129 -6.92 10.26 -10.87
N LEU A 130 -6.21 9.97 -11.97
CA LEU A 130 -5.26 8.87 -12.06
C LEU A 130 -4.11 9.02 -11.07
N VAL A 131 -3.45 10.18 -11.08
CA VAL A 131 -2.32 10.46 -10.18
C VAL A 131 -2.77 10.51 -8.72
N ALA A 132 -3.94 11.12 -8.45
CA ALA A 132 -4.53 11.14 -7.10
C ALA A 132 -4.90 9.72 -6.64
N GLY A 133 -5.44 8.87 -7.53
CA GLY A 133 -5.78 7.48 -7.25
C GLY A 133 -4.56 6.64 -6.87
N GLU A 134 -3.45 6.81 -7.57
CA GLU A 134 -2.17 6.18 -7.22
C GLU A 134 -1.67 6.64 -5.84
N PHE A 135 -1.80 7.92 -5.54
CA PHE A 135 -1.40 8.43 -4.23
C PHE A 135 -2.27 7.84 -3.10
N ILE A 136 -3.59 7.73 -3.31
CA ILE A 136 -4.52 7.08 -2.38
C ILE A 136 -4.15 5.61 -2.20
N SER A 137 -3.90 4.89 -3.30
CA SER A 137 -3.49 3.49 -3.25
C SER A 137 -2.16 3.32 -2.49
N ALA A 138 -1.17 4.17 -2.75
CA ALA A 138 0.12 4.10 -2.06
C ALA A 138 0.02 4.26 -0.54
N VAL A 139 -0.94 5.06 -0.04
CA VAL A 139 -1.14 5.33 1.39
C VAL A 139 -2.01 4.27 2.06
N TYR A 140 -3.08 3.83 1.40
CA TYR A 140 -4.13 3.02 2.03
C TYR A 140 -4.15 1.57 1.62
N GLN A 141 -3.43 1.17 0.58
CA GLN A 141 -3.36 -0.23 0.18
C GLN A 141 -2.66 -1.05 1.25
N ARG A 142 -3.29 -2.18 1.59
CA ARG A 142 -2.73 -3.20 2.48
C ARG A 142 -2.66 -4.52 1.75
N GLU A 143 -1.55 -5.20 1.92
CA GLU A 143 -1.32 -6.51 1.33
C GLU A 143 -1.11 -7.55 2.42
N HIS A 144 -1.82 -8.66 2.26
CA HIS A 144 -1.75 -9.82 3.14
C HIS A 144 -1.64 -11.09 2.29
N GLN A 145 -1.35 -12.18 2.94
CA GLN A 145 -1.35 -13.51 2.34
C GLN A 145 -2.32 -14.41 3.12
N LEU A 146 -3.00 -15.28 2.40
CA LEU A 146 -3.76 -16.37 2.98
C LEU A 146 -3.17 -17.68 2.47
N LEU A 147 -2.64 -18.48 3.38
CA LEU A 147 -2.04 -19.77 3.11
C LEU A 147 -2.92 -20.84 3.74
N PHE A 148 -3.32 -21.84 2.97
CA PHE A 148 -4.16 -22.93 3.47
C PHE A 148 -3.97 -24.20 2.65
N GLU A 149 -4.17 -25.34 3.32
CA GLU A 149 -4.07 -26.68 2.74
C GLU A 149 -5.44 -27.21 2.31
N ASN A 150 -5.45 -28.22 1.45
CA ASN A 150 -6.66 -28.90 1.07
C ASN A 150 -7.40 -29.42 2.33
N GLY A 151 -8.70 -29.08 2.45
CA GLY A 151 -9.54 -29.38 3.60
C GLY A 151 -9.43 -28.39 4.77
N GLN A 152 -8.45 -27.48 4.76
CA GLN A 152 -8.28 -26.51 5.84
C GLN A 152 -9.23 -25.33 5.71
N THR A 153 -9.81 -24.93 6.85
CA THR A 153 -10.63 -23.72 6.98
C THR A 153 -9.85 -22.64 7.69
N VAL A 154 -9.77 -21.45 7.10
CA VAL A 154 -9.03 -20.30 7.64
C VAL A 154 -9.94 -19.07 7.64
N ASN A 155 -9.90 -18.30 8.75
CA ASN A 155 -10.62 -17.06 8.94
C ASN A 155 -9.70 -15.88 9.25
N PHE A 156 -8.45 -15.95 8.83
CA PHE A 156 -7.47 -14.87 9.00
C PHE A 156 -6.56 -14.76 7.78
N VAL A 157 -5.99 -13.60 7.61
CA VAL A 157 -4.90 -13.32 6.67
C VAL A 157 -3.64 -12.94 7.44
N THR A 158 -2.48 -13.12 6.83
CA THR A 158 -1.18 -12.87 7.46
C THR A 158 -0.42 -11.77 6.73
N SER A 159 0.27 -10.92 7.48
CA SER A 159 1.18 -9.94 6.90
C SER A 159 2.44 -10.64 6.35
N PRO A 160 2.89 -10.32 5.12
CA PRO A 160 4.14 -10.86 4.58
C PRO A 160 5.39 -10.24 5.22
N THR A 161 5.28 -9.06 5.82
CA THR A 161 6.43 -8.26 6.29
C THR A 161 6.43 -7.97 7.78
N LYS A 162 5.29 -8.14 8.47
CA LYS A 162 5.15 -7.86 9.89
C LYS A 162 4.95 -9.13 10.69
N ALA A 163 5.52 -9.16 11.88
CA ALA A 163 5.33 -10.24 12.84
C ALA A 163 4.72 -9.72 14.15
N GLU A 164 4.18 -10.65 14.93
CA GLU A 164 3.61 -10.40 16.24
C GLU A 164 4.09 -11.46 17.23
N LEU A 165 4.18 -11.07 18.49
CA LEU A 165 4.21 -12.00 19.60
C LEU A 165 2.76 -12.36 19.93
N ALA A 166 2.40 -13.60 19.72
CA ALA A 166 1.10 -14.14 20.10
C ALA A 166 1.20 -14.88 21.43
N ILE A 167 0.38 -14.48 22.39
CA ILE A 167 0.18 -15.16 23.67
C ILE A 167 -1.25 -15.70 23.66
N VAL A 168 -1.40 -17.02 23.63
CA VAL A 168 -2.68 -17.69 23.50
C VAL A 168 -3.04 -18.35 24.82
N ASP A 169 -4.08 -17.87 25.49
CA ASP A 169 -4.65 -18.50 26.69
C ASP A 169 -5.59 -19.64 26.22
N ARG A 170 -5.23 -20.87 26.53
CA ARG A 170 -5.99 -22.08 26.21
C ARG A 170 -6.78 -22.65 27.37
N SER A 171 -7.00 -21.86 28.40
CA SER A 171 -7.73 -22.33 29.59
C SER A 171 -9.20 -22.59 29.36
N ASP A 172 -9.82 -21.96 28.34
CA ASP A 172 -11.19 -22.24 27.94
C ASP A 172 -11.21 -23.28 26.81
N PRO A 173 -11.88 -24.45 27.01
CA PRO A 173 -11.94 -25.50 26.00
C PRO A 173 -12.78 -25.13 24.76
N ARG A 174 -13.56 -24.05 24.81
CA ARG A 174 -14.45 -23.64 23.71
C ARG A 174 -13.80 -22.62 22.76
N HIS A 175 -12.90 -21.79 23.28
CA HIS A 175 -12.25 -20.75 22.47
C HIS A 175 -10.90 -20.35 23.07
N ASP A 176 -9.96 -20.10 22.21
CA ASP A 176 -8.66 -19.53 22.55
C ASP A 176 -8.78 -18.03 22.70
N GLN A 177 -8.22 -17.47 23.78
CA GLN A 177 -8.06 -16.02 23.90
C GLN A 177 -6.66 -15.64 23.45
N VAL A 178 -6.57 -14.87 22.35
CA VAL A 178 -5.31 -14.48 21.73
C VAL A 178 -4.97 -13.04 22.08
N PHE A 179 -3.81 -12.81 22.67
CA PHE A 179 -3.20 -11.50 22.88
C PHE A 179 -2.10 -11.32 21.84
N SER A 180 -2.32 -10.39 20.91
CA SER A 180 -1.38 -10.06 19.85
C SER A 180 -0.61 -8.80 20.19
N ILE A 181 0.71 -8.86 20.16
CA ILE A 181 1.63 -7.77 20.44
C ILE A 181 2.48 -7.54 19.18
N PRO A 182 2.24 -6.43 18.45
CA PRO A 182 3.00 -6.12 17.24
C PRO A 182 4.50 -6.02 17.50
N GLN A 183 5.31 -6.48 16.54
CA GLN A 183 6.79 -6.40 16.65
C GLN A 183 7.33 -4.98 16.89
N SER A 184 6.60 -3.93 16.50
CA SER A 184 6.97 -2.53 16.75
C SER A 184 7.02 -2.16 18.23
N MET A 185 6.29 -2.89 19.06
CA MET A 185 6.28 -2.74 20.53
C MET A 185 7.38 -3.55 21.22
N LEU A 186 8.02 -4.50 20.53
CA LEU A 186 9.06 -5.37 21.08
C LEU A 186 10.42 -4.68 21.00
N ARG A 187 10.63 -3.68 21.87
CA ARG A 187 11.91 -2.97 21.98
C ARG A 187 12.69 -3.44 23.20
N PRO A 188 14.02 -3.59 23.13
CA PRO A 188 14.83 -3.95 24.31
C PRO A 188 14.52 -3.04 25.51
N GLY A 189 14.27 -3.66 26.67
CA GLY A 189 13.86 -2.99 27.89
C GLY A 189 12.34 -2.73 28.04
N ALA A 190 11.56 -2.83 26.98
CA ALA A 190 10.10 -2.67 27.07
C ALA A 190 9.47 -3.78 27.91
N VAL A 191 8.45 -3.39 28.70
CA VAL A 191 7.61 -4.35 29.44
C VAL A 191 6.29 -4.48 28.73
N VAL A 192 5.96 -5.70 28.32
CA VAL A 192 4.69 -6.06 27.69
C VAL A 192 3.83 -6.76 28.72
N GLN A 193 2.70 -6.14 29.06
CA GLN A 193 1.71 -6.69 29.96
C GLN A 193 0.58 -7.35 29.18
N VAL A 194 0.15 -8.54 29.60
CA VAL A 194 -1.03 -9.20 29.02
C VAL A 194 -2.29 -8.59 29.62
N PRO A 195 -3.17 -7.94 28.80
CA PRO A 195 -4.34 -7.25 29.33
C PRO A 195 -5.25 -8.20 30.14
N GLY A 196 -5.63 -7.77 31.36
CA GLY A 196 -6.51 -8.54 32.23
C GLY A 196 -5.90 -9.83 32.81
N ARG A 197 -4.57 -9.99 32.72
CA ARG A 197 -3.83 -11.12 33.29
C ARG A 197 -2.66 -10.62 34.12
N PRO A 198 -2.31 -11.30 35.24
CA PRO A 198 -1.12 -11.01 36.03
C PRO A 198 0.17 -11.55 35.38
N LEU A 199 0.28 -11.40 34.07
CA LEU A 199 1.38 -11.90 33.26
C LEU A 199 2.00 -10.76 32.48
N ALA A 200 3.31 -10.56 32.68
CA ALA A 200 4.08 -9.54 32.00
C ALA A 200 5.44 -10.08 31.59
N PHE A 201 5.95 -9.59 30.48
CA PHE A 201 7.25 -9.93 29.94
C PHE A 201 8.08 -8.69 29.71
N ARG A 202 9.35 -8.74 30.08
CA ARG A 202 10.36 -7.76 29.69
C ARG A 202 11.07 -8.26 28.45
N VAL A 203 11.15 -7.42 27.42
CA VAL A 203 11.93 -7.70 26.22
C VAL A 203 13.42 -7.51 26.55
N ARG A 204 14.20 -8.58 26.55
CA ARG A 204 15.65 -8.52 26.73
C ARG A 204 16.35 -8.13 25.43
N GLU A 205 16.03 -8.85 24.37
CA GLU A 205 16.59 -8.64 23.04
C GLU A 205 15.51 -8.80 21.99
N PHE A 206 15.62 -8.05 20.90
CA PHE A 206 14.78 -8.17 19.73
C PHE A 206 15.59 -7.98 18.46
N HIS A 207 15.53 -8.94 17.58
CA HIS A 207 16.13 -8.90 16.26
C HIS A 207 15.02 -8.93 15.20
N ALA A 208 14.96 -7.92 14.37
CA ALA A 208 13.94 -7.83 13.30
C ALA A 208 14.19 -8.84 12.17
N ASN A 209 15.42 -9.35 12.06
CA ASN A 209 15.81 -10.50 11.27
C ASN A 209 16.90 -11.25 12.01
N ALA A 210 16.77 -12.56 12.16
CA ALA A 210 17.69 -13.39 12.89
C ALA A 210 17.85 -14.76 12.23
N GLN A 211 19.03 -15.34 12.39
CA GLN A 211 19.26 -16.75 12.18
C GLN A 211 19.17 -17.46 13.52
N VAL A 212 18.40 -18.54 13.58
CA VAL A 212 18.26 -19.38 14.78
C VAL A 212 18.98 -20.70 14.52
N GLY A 213 19.86 -21.05 15.44
CA GLY A 213 20.60 -22.32 15.42
C GLY A 213 20.33 -23.12 16.68
N THR A 214 20.62 -24.43 16.63
CA THR A 214 20.59 -25.32 17.77
C THR A 214 21.98 -25.49 18.36
N VAL A 215 22.03 -25.60 19.67
CA VAL A 215 23.26 -25.86 20.44
C VAL A 215 23.01 -26.98 21.48
N ASP A 216 24.04 -27.48 22.12
CA ASP A 216 23.90 -28.45 23.22
C ASP A 216 23.07 -27.84 24.35
N ARG A 217 22.24 -28.68 24.97
CA ARG A 217 21.32 -28.26 26.02
C ARG A 217 22.08 -27.59 27.19
N GLY A 218 21.65 -26.39 27.53
CA GLY A 218 22.27 -25.55 28.53
C GLY A 218 23.26 -24.51 28.00
N MET A 219 23.59 -24.54 26.70
CA MET A 219 24.36 -23.51 26.00
C MET A 219 23.53 -22.48 25.29
N GLY A 220 22.18 -22.58 25.36
CA GLY A 220 21.25 -21.68 24.70
C GLY A 220 21.14 -20.31 25.38
N MET A 221 20.48 -19.38 24.70
CA MET A 221 20.36 -17.98 25.12
C MET A 221 19.21 -17.74 26.11
N ALA A 222 18.36 -18.73 26.38
CA ALA A 222 17.20 -18.60 27.26
C ALA A 222 17.01 -19.84 28.13
N SER A 223 16.39 -19.67 29.31
CA SER A 223 16.33 -20.70 30.34
C SER A 223 15.07 -21.59 30.25
N ALA A 224 14.05 -21.17 29.55
CA ALA A 224 12.75 -21.86 29.50
C ALA A 224 12.38 -22.30 28.07
N GLY A 225 11.44 -23.24 27.98
CA GLY A 225 10.94 -23.78 26.73
C GLY A 225 12.04 -24.44 25.89
N LEU A 226 12.15 -24.02 24.64
CA LEU A 226 13.24 -24.43 23.73
C LEU A 226 14.52 -23.62 23.89
N GLY A 227 14.48 -22.56 24.69
CA GLY A 227 15.58 -21.62 24.88
C GLY A 227 16.92 -22.20 25.27
N PRO A 228 16.99 -23.26 26.15
CA PRO A 228 18.25 -23.88 26.53
C PRO A 228 19.03 -24.57 25.40
N GLU A 229 18.37 -24.83 24.27
CA GLU A 229 18.95 -25.51 23.11
C GLU A 229 19.06 -24.60 21.88
N LEU A 230 18.67 -23.30 22.00
CA LEU A 230 18.59 -22.36 20.89
C LEU A 230 19.49 -21.15 21.09
N VAL A 231 20.09 -20.72 20.00
CA VAL A 231 20.78 -19.42 19.87
C VAL A 231 20.22 -18.64 18.74
N ALA A 232 20.07 -17.32 18.90
CA ALA A 232 19.63 -16.42 17.87
C ALA A 232 20.70 -15.35 17.61
N ARG A 233 21.04 -15.16 16.35
CA ARG A 233 21.98 -14.12 15.91
C ARG A 233 21.26 -13.16 15.00
N GLY A 234 21.26 -11.86 15.34
CA GLY A 234 20.74 -10.82 14.48
C GLY A 234 21.52 -10.72 13.16
N VAL A 235 20.79 -10.63 12.06
CA VAL A 235 21.34 -10.41 10.71
C VAL A 235 20.69 -9.17 10.09
N PRO A 236 21.30 -8.54 9.06
CA PRO A 236 20.70 -7.42 8.38
C PRO A 236 19.30 -7.74 7.88
N ARG A 237 18.42 -6.75 7.90
CA ARG A 237 17.09 -6.87 7.28
C ARG A 237 17.25 -7.04 5.77
N THR A 238 16.46 -7.94 5.23
CA THR A 238 16.30 -8.06 3.78
C THR A 238 15.01 -7.39 3.34
N SER A 239 15.04 -6.80 2.16
CA SER A 239 13.87 -6.27 1.45
C SER A 239 13.62 -7.02 0.13
N ARG A 240 14.36 -8.10 -0.11
CA ARG A 240 14.21 -8.95 -1.29
C ARG A 240 12.90 -9.72 -1.24
N ASP A 241 12.27 -9.90 -2.40
CA ASP A 241 10.95 -10.54 -2.52
C ASP A 241 11.01 -12.06 -2.29
N ASP A 242 12.19 -12.67 -2.52
CA ASP A 242 12.47 -14.10 -2.35
C ASP A 242 12.94 -14.46 -0.92
N GLU A 243 13.19 -13.46 -0.08
CA GLU A 243 13.65 -13.65 1.30
C GLU A 243 12.65 -13.05 2.30
N ARG A 244 12.52 -13.69 3.46
CA ARG A 244 11.70 -13.17 4.55
C ARG A 244 12.56 -12.82 5.75
N ASN A 245 12.24 -11.68 6.36
CA ASN A 245 12.78 -11.37 7.68
C ASN A 245 12.15 -12.32 8.71
N MET A 246 12.99 -12.96 9.49
CA MET A 246 12.61 -13.95 10.50
C MET A 246 12.93 -13.38 11.89
N PRO A 247 12.02 -12.56 12.48
CA PRO A 247 12.28 -11.94 13.76
C PRO A 247 12.42 -12.95 14.89
N ALA A 248 13.28 -12.59 15.85
CA ALA A 248 13.47 -13.31 17.09
C ALA A 248 13.44 -12.36 18.30
N VAL A 249 12.91 -12.83 19.41
CA VAL A 249 12.81 -12.09 20.66
C VAL A 249 13.22 -12.96 21.85
N ILE A 250 13.94 -12.37 22.78
CA ILE A 250 14.19 -12.97 24.09
C ILE A 250 13.35 -12.21 25.11
N LEU A 251 12.43 -12.93 25.73
CA LEU A 251 11.52 -12.42 26.75
C LEU A 251 11.92 -12.93 28.12
N GLU A 252 11.84 -12.09 29.12
CA GLU A 252 11.98 -12.42 30.53
C GLU A 252 10.63 -12.27 31.23
N ARG A 253 10.16 -13.27 31.95
CA ARG A 253 8.94 -13.16 32.75
C ARG A 253 9.16 -12.23 33.94
N VAL A 254 8.30 -11.22 34.08
CA VAL A 254 8.33 -10.31 35.24
C VAL A 254 7.59 -10.94 36.40
N GLY A 255 8.16 -10.88 37.61
CA GLY A 255 7.54 -11.44 38.81
C GLY A 255 7.72 -12.94 38.98
N ALA A 256 8.75 -13.56 38.37
CA ALA A 256 9.15 -14.92 38.69
C ALA A 256 9.50 -15.05 40.18
N ALA A 257 9.21 -16.21 40.79
CA ALA A 257 9.42 -16.44 42.21
C ALA A 257 10.86 -16.12 42.64
N ALA A 258 10.99 -15.41 43.77
CA ALA A 258 12.30 -15.10 44.34
C ALA A 258 13.08 -16.40 44.64
N GLY A 259 14.25 -16.56 43.99
CA GLY A 259 15.12 -17.73 44.18
C GLY A 259 15.28 -18.67 42.98
N SER A 260 14.37 -18.69 42.03
CA SER A 260 14.61 -19.30 40.71
C SER A 260 15.14 -18.18 39.80
N GLY A 261 16.26 -18.33 39.17
CA GLY A 261 16.83 -17.35 38.25
C GLY A 261 15.82 -16.82 37.22
N PRO A 262 16.16 -15.82 36.42
CA PRO A 262 15.24 -15.22 35.47
C PRO A 262 14.74 -16.26 34.48
N GLU A 263 13.41 -16.45 34.42
CA GLU A 263 12.78 -17.32 33.43
C GLU A 263 12.70 -16.58 32.08
N THR A 264 13.51 -17.03 31.12
CA THR A 264 13.65 -16.39 29.81
C THR A 264 13.24 -17.33 28.69
N TRP A 265 12.62 -16.77 27.65
CA TRP A 265 12.06 -17.49 26.50
C TRP A 265 12.66 -16.93 25.21
N LEU A 266 13.19 -17.79 24.36
CA LEU A 266 13.58 -17.44 23.00
C LEU A 266 12.46 -17.85 22.03
N LEU A 267 11.84 -16.87 21.40
CA LEU A 267 10.77 -17.06 20.43
C LEU A 267 11.21 -16.48 19.09
N SER A 268 10.90 -17.19 18.01
CA SER A 268 11.20 -16.74 16.65
C SER A 268 10.19 -17.32 15.67
N THR A 269 9.93 -16.59 14.58
CA THR A 269 9.16 -17.11 13.45
C THR A 269 9.82 -18.31 12.76
N TRP A 270 11.14 -18.50 12.91
CA TRP A 270 11.85 -19.70 12.49
C TRP A 270 11.32 -20.99 13.10
N LEU A 271 10.88 -20.90 14.36
CA LEU A 271 10.47 -22.10 15.11
C LEU A 271 9.14 -22.65 14.64
N ASN A 272 8.28 -21.78 14.06
CA ASN A 272 6.90 -22.12 13.63
C ASN A 272 6.15 -23.00 14.65
N ARG A 273 6.49 -22.86 15.93
CA ARG A 273 6.04 -23.71 17.03
C ARG A 273 5.79 -22.85 18.26
N ALA A 274 4.63 -23.07 18.91
CA ALA A 274 4.33 -22.47 20.19
C ALA A 274 5.11 -23.13 21.32
N GLN A 275 5.50 -22.33 22.31
CA GLN A 275 6.12 -22.80 23.55
C GLN A 275 5.15 -22.59 24.71
N ARG A 276 4.95 -23.63 25.52
CA ARG A 276 3.96 -23.66 26.60
C ARG A 276 4.52 -23.01 27.87
N LEU A 277 3.71 -22.14 28.46
CA LEU A 277 3.95 -21.52 29.76
C LEU A 277 2.74 -21.82 30.66
N GLU A 278 3.00 -22.31 31.87
CA GLU A 278 1.99 -22.45 32.92
C GLU A 278 2.15 -21.33 33.93
N HIS A 279 1.06 -20.61 34.21
CA HIS A 279 1.05 -19.51 35.16
C HIS A 279 -0.31 -19.40 35.85
N GLU A 280 -0.33 -19.43 37.19
CA GLU A 280 -1.54 -19.36 38.01
C GLU A 280 -2.67 -20.34 37.59
N GLY A 281 -2.31 -21.58 37.33
CA GLY A 281 -3.26 -22.64 36.93
C GLY A 281 -3.81 -22.47 35.51
N ARG A 282 -3.24 -21.56 34.70
CA ARG A 282 -3.57 -21.35 33.30
C ARG A 282 -2.43 -21.77 32.39
N THR A 283 -2.79 -22.23 31.21
CA THR A 283 -1.84 -22.64 30.18
C THR A 283 -1.84 -21.60 29.04
N TYR A 284 -0.66 -21.05 28.76
CA TYR A 284 -0.42 -20.12 27.70
C TYR A 284 0.51 -20.71 26.65
N ASP A 285 0.20 -20.49 25.38
CA ASP A 285 1.09 -20.77 24.27
C ASP A 285 1.74 -19.46 23.80
N LEU A 286 3.06 -19.40 23.84
CA LEU A 286 3.88 -18.26 23.42
C LEU A 286 4.47 -18.55 22.05
N MET A 287 4.31 -17.65 21.07
CA MET A 287 4.91 -17.81 19.74
C MET A 287 5.16 -16.47 19.04
N MET A 288 6.26 -16.39 18.29
CA MET A 288 6.41 -15.39 17.26
C MET A 288 5.84 -15.94 15.96
N ARG A 289 4.98 -15.17 15.30
CA ARG A 289 4.36 -15.54 14.02
C ARG A 289 4.16 -14.32 13.14
N SER A 290 3.81 -14.50 11.86
CA SER A 290 3.32 -13.41 11.02
C SER A 290 2.08 -12.77 11.64
N GLU A 291 2.01 -11.44 11.63
CA GLU A 291 0.86 -10.68 12.14
C GLU A 291 -0.42 -11.14 11.44
N ARG A 292 -1.47 -11.45 12.21
CA ARG A 292 -2.75 -11.95 11.72
C ARG A 292 -3.83 -10.89 11.79
N GLU A 293 -4.61 -10.78 10.73
CA GLU A 293 -5.87 -10.05 10.69
C GLU A 293 -7.01 -11.04 10.55
N TYR A 294 -7.90 -11.09 11.55
CA TYR A 294 -9.03 -12.01 11.56
C TYR A 294 -10.19 -11.48 10.72
N LEU A 295 -10.75 -12.35 9.89
CA LEU A 295 -11.87 -12.06 9.01
C LEU A 295 -13.19 -12.45 9.68
N PRO A 296 -14.29 -11.71 9.44
CA PRO A 296 -15.61 -12.07 9.93
C PRO A 296 -16.26 -13.23 9.15
N TYR A 297 -15.52 -13.86 8.25
CA TYR A 297 -15.91 -14.99 7.41
C TYR A 297 -14.75 -15.98 7.31
N ALA A 298 -15.02 -17.17 6.84
CA ALA A 298 -14.02 -18.21 6.67
C ALA A 298 -13.98 -18.71 5.23
N LEU A 299 -12.80 -19.12 4.80
CA LEU A 299 -12.54 -19.78 3.53
C LEU A 299 -12.00 -21.18 3.80
N MET A 300 -12.64 -22.21 3.25
CA MET A 300 -12.15 -23.58 3.28
C MET A 300 -11.63 -23.96 1.90
N LEU A 301 -10.38 -24.40 1.79
CA LEU A 301 -9.84 -24.92 0.54
C LEU A 301 -10.38 -26.31 0.27
N LYS A 302 -11.31 -26.45 -0.65
CA LYS A 302 -11.85 -27.76 -1.06
C LYS A 302 -10.82 -28.54 -1.88
N LYS A 303 -10.20 -27.84 -2.85
CA LYS A 303 -9.22 -28.43 -3.75
C LYS A 303 -8.34 -27.35 -4.36
N PHE A 304 -7.04 -27.53 -4.24
CA PHE A 304 -6.05 -26.84 -5.07
C PHE A 304 -5.78 -27.69 -6.31
N SER A 305 -5.69 -27.05 -7.47
CA SER A 305 -5.38 -27.70 -8.75
C SER A 305 -4.38 -26.86 -9.52
N HIS A 306 -3.39 -27.50 -10.07
CA HIS A 306 -2.47 -26.87 -11.00
C HIS A 306 -2.19 -27.77 -12.19
N ASP A 307 -2.15 -27.15 -13.38
CA ASP A 307 -1.74 -27.78 -14.62
C ASP A 307 -0.30 -27.38 -14.93
N ARG A 308 0.46 -28.27 -15.53
CA ARG A 308 1.82 -28.01 -16.01
C ARG A 308 1.85 -28.06 -17.52
N TYR A 309 2.80 -27.37 -18.14
CA TYR A 309 3.06 -27.54 -19.55
C TYR A 309 3.60 -28.95 -19.81
N PRO A 310 3.15 -29.63 -20.87
CA PRO A 310 3.60 -30.99 -21.19
C PRO A 310 5.12 -31.11 -21.24
N GLY A 311 5.69 -32.06 -20.48
CA GLY A 311 7.12 -32.33 -20.43
C GLY A 311 7.94 -31.33 -19.59
N THR A 312 7.31 -30.43 -18.84
CA THR A 312 8.01 -29.46 -17.99
C THR A 312 7.44 -29.42 -16.57
N ASN A 313 8.20 -28.83 -15.62
CA ASN A 313 7.71 -28.50 -14.30
C ASN A 313 7.14 -27.06 -14.21
N ILE A 314 6.98 -26.38 -15.33
CA ILE A 314 6.49 -25.00 -15.39
C ILE A 314 4.97 -25.01 -15.23
N PRO A 315 4.41 -24.31 -14.23
CA PRO A 315 2.98 -24.19 -14.06
C PRO A 315 2.34 -23.49 -15.27
N LYS A 316 1.32 -24.09 -15.84
CA LYS A 316 0.51 -23.49 -16.90
C LYS A 316 -0.67 -22.73 -16.33
N ASN A 317 -1.31 -23.31 -15.31
CA ASN A 317 -2.50 -22.78 -14.69
C ASN A 317 -2.61 -23.33 -13.27
N PHE A 318 -3.09 -22.51 -12.34
CA PHE A 318 -3.42 -22.97 -11.00
C PHE A 318 -4.68 -22.28 -10.47
N SER A 319 -5.45 -23.00 -9.67
CA SER A 319 -6.73 -22.55 -9.18
C SER A 319 -7.04 -23.17 -7.82
N SER A 320 -7.84 -22.45 -7.03
CA SER A 320 -8.32 -22.87 -5.73
C SER A 320 -9.85 -22.90 -5.72
N ALA A 321 -10.42 -24.08 -5.58
CA ALA A 321 -11.85 -24.25 -5.30
C ALA A 321 -12.04 -24.05 -3.79
N VAL A 322 -12.74 -23.02 -3.37
CA VAL A 322 -12.94 -22.66 -1.97
C VAL A 322 -14.42 -22.62 -1.61
N TRP A 323 -14.72 -22.99 -0.37
CA TRP A 323 -16.02 -22.80 0.25
C TRP A 323 -15.96 -21.56 1.12
N LEU A 324 -16.72 -20.53 0.75
CA LEU A 324 -16.87 -19.30 1.52
C LEU A 324 -18.03 -19.45 2.49
N THR A 325 -17.80 -19.11 3.76
CA THR A 325 -18.84 -19.11 4.79
C THR A 325 -18.82 -17.80 5.55
N ASN A 326 -19.96 -17.11 5.62
CA ASN A 326 -20.09 -15.89 6.43
C ASN A 326 -21.28 -16.02 7.38
N PRO A 327 -21.02 -16.22 8.69
CA PRO A 327 -22.07 -16.37 9.69
C PRO A 327 -22.98 -15.14 9.83
N ARG A 328 -22.43 -13.93 9.60
CA ARG A 328 -23.19 -12.67 9.76
C ARG A 328 -24.24 -12.50 8.66
N THR A 329 -23.90 -12.85 7.44
CA THR A 329 -24.82 -12.74 6.27
C THR A 329 -25.56 -14.04 5.98
N ARG A 330 -25.25 -15.13 6.71
CA ARG A 330 -25.72 -16.51 6.46
C ARG A 330 -25.39 -16.99 5.03
N GLU A 331 -24.31 -16.48 4.46
CA GLU A 331 -23.85 -16.84 3.14
C GLU A 331 -22.95 -18.07 3.22
N ALA A 332 -23.20 -19.05 2.34
CA ALA A 332 -22.35 -20.22 2.16
C ALA A 332 -22.39 -20.61 0.69
N ARG A 333 -21.24 -20.56 0.01
CA ARG A 333 -21.15 -20.86 -1.43
C ARG A 333 -19.78 -21.32 -1.88
N ASP A 334 -19.78 -22.04 -3.00
CA ASP A 334 -18.56 -22.38 -3.71
C ASP A 334 -18.05 -21.17 -4.54
N VAL A 335 -16.73 -21.01 -4.51
CA VAL A 335 -16.03 -20.02 -5.31
C VAL A 335 -14.79 -20.65 -5.92
N LEU A 336 -14.53 -20.38 -7.18
CA LEU A 336 -13.32 -20.80 -7.86
C LEU A 336 -12.43 -19.58 -8.10
N ILE A 337 -11.27 -19.54 -7.46
CA ILE A 337 -10.26 -18.50 -7.62
C ILE A 337 -9.21 -19.01 -8.61
N LYS A 338 -8.99 -18.28 -9.70
CA LYS A 338 -8.01 -18.60 -10.75
C LYS A 338 -7.07 -17.43 -10.98
N MET A 339 -6.00 -17.69 -11.74
CA MET A 339 -5.23 -16.62 -12.36
C MET A 339 -6.16 -15.70 -13.15
N ASN A 340 -6.05 -14.39 -12.99
CA ASN A 340 -6.89 -13.35 -13.61
C ASN A 340 -8.40 -13.39 -13.26
N GLN A 341 -8.83 -14.25 -12.33
CA GLN A 341 -10.20 -14.31 -11.85
C GLN A 341 -10.23 -14.38 -10.31
N PRO A 342 -9.94 -13.25 -9.64
CA PRO A 342 -9.89 -13.19 -8.19
C PRO A 342 -11.28 -13.19 -7.56
N LEU A 343 -11.35 -13.61 -6.29
CA LEU A 343 -12.52 -13.39 -5.45
C LEU A 343 -12.47 -11.98 -4.86
N ARG A 344 -13.54 -11.21 -5.01
CA ARG A 344 -13.74 -9.95 -4.31
C ARG A 344 -14.82 -10.13 -3.24
N TYR A 345 -14.43 -9.97 -1.98
CA TYR A 345 -15.33 -10.19 -0.86
C TYR A 345 -14.89 -9.43 0.39
N GLY A 346 -15.84 -8.81 1.10
CA GLY A 346 -15.58 -8.11 2.36
C GLY A 346 -14.56 -6.96 2.26
N GLY A 347 -14.53 -6.23 1.14
CA GLY A 347 -13.57 -5.14 0.90
C GLY A 347 -12.17 -5.61 0.48
N LYS A 348 -11.96 -6.92 0.42
CA LYS A 348 -10.68 -7.54 0.05
C LYS A 348 -10.77 -8.27 -1.28
N THR A 349 -9.65 -8.32 -2.00
CA THR A 349 -9.52 -9.06 -3.26
C THR A 349 -8.50 -10.17 -3.08
N PHE A 350 -8.91 -11.42 -3.31
CA PHE A 350 -8.10 -12.62 -3.15
C PHE A 350 -7.62 -13.08 -4.52
N TYR A 351 -6.32 -12.90 -4.78
CA TYR A 351 -5.67 -13.33 -6.03
C TYR A 351 -4.98 -14.66 -5.84
N GLN A 352 -5.07 -15.54 -6.81
CA GLN A 352 -4.27 -16.74 -6.85
C GLN A 352 -2.82 -16.34 -7.18
N ALA A 353 -1.96 -16.27 -6.16
CA ALA A 353 -0.60 -15.76 -6.31
C ALA A 353 0.45 -16.86 -6.49
N SER A 354 0.39 -17.91 -5.65
CA SER A 354 1.42 -18.94 -5.63
C SER A 354 0.86 -20.23 -5.02
N PHE A 355 1.71 -21.24 -4.86
CA PHE A 355 1.39 -22.49 -4.20
C PHE A 355 2.66 -23.12 -3.60
N GLN A 356 2.48 -24.08 -2.70
CA GLN A 356 3.57 -24.85 -2.14
C GLN A 356 3.23 -26.35 -2.18
N GLY A 357 4.08 -27.11 -2.86
CA GLY A 357 3.79 -28.53 -3.12
C GLY A 357 2.53 -28.73 -3.96
N GLU A 358 1.81 -29.81 -3.69
CA GLU A 358 0.62 -30.20 -4.46
C GLU A 358 -0.71 -29.81 -3.77
N ASN A 359 -0.66 -29.42 -2.47
CA ASN A 359 -1.85 -29.31 -1.64
C ASN A 359 -2.04 -27.93 -0.99
N VAL A 360 -1.04 -27.04 -1.07
CA VAL A 360 -1.07 -25.74 -0.40
C VAL A 360 -1.28 -24.63 -1.41
N SER A 361 -2.33 -23.86 -1.24
CA SER A 361 -2.58 -22.64 -2.00
C SER A 361 -2.15 -21.40 -1.22
N ILE A 362 -1.55 -20.46 -1.91
CA ILE A 362 -1.16 -19.14 -1.39
C ILE A 362 -1.91 -18.07 -2.18
N LEU A 363 -2.86 -17.42 -1.52
CA LEU A 363 -3.58 -16.28 -2.07
C LEU A 363 -2.93 -14.97 -1.61
N GLN A 364 -2.69 -14.04 -2.53
CA GLN A 364 -2.41 -12.66 -2.21
C GLN A 364 -3.73 -11.95 -1.92
N VAL A 365 -3.83 -11.28 -0.81
CA VAL A 365 -5.05 -10.59 -0.38
C VAL A 365 -4.78 -9.10 -0.33
N VAL A 366 -5.46 -8.36 -1.20
CA VAL A 366 -5.27 -6.92 -1.35
C VAL A 366 -6.53 -6.19 -0.88
N GLU A 367 -6.33 -5.24 0.02
CA GLU A 367 -7.32 -4.25 0.41
C GLU A 367 -6.88 -2.90 -0.15
N ASN A 368 -7.64 -2.37 -1.11
CA ASN A 368 -7.36 -1.07 -1.73
C ASN A 368 -8.67 -0.31 -1.92
N PRO A 369 -8.96 0.73 -1.12
CA PRO A 369 -10.18 1.52 -1.28
C PRO A 369 -10.21 2.30 -2.61
N GLY A 370 -9.03 2.58 -3.18
CA GLY A 370 -8.87 3.32 -4.44
C GLY A 370 -8.94 2.46 -5.71
N TRP A 371 -9.21 1.17 -5.63
CA TRP A 371 -9.09 0.24 -6.76
C TRP A 371 -9.88 0.59 -8.02
N LEU A 372 -10.99 1.33 -7.89
CA LEU A 372 -11.81 1.78 -9.02
C LEU A 372 -11.29 3.05 -9.69
N LEU A 373 -10.48 3.86 -9.00
CA LEU A 373 -10.02 5.16 -9.49
C LEU A 373 -9.27 5.07 -10.82
N PRO A 374 -8.33 4.15 -11.04
CA PRO A 374 -7.66 4.02 -12.32
C PRO A 374 -8.60 3.70 -13.48
N TYR A 375 -9.62 2.89 -13.26
CA TYR A 375 -10.59 2.55 -14.30
C TYR A 375 -11.43 3.76 -14.71
N PHE A 376 -11.96 4.52 -13.74
CA PHE A 376 -12.69 5.76 -14.02
C PHE A 376 -11.78 6.79 -14.69
N SER A 377 -10.54 6.91 -14.26
CA SER A 377 -9.56 7.83 -14.85
C SER A 377 -9.29 7.50 -16.31
N CYS A 378 -9.02 6.25 -16.63
CA CYS A 378 -8.80 5.79 -18.00
C CYS A 378 -10.04 6.00 -18.88
N LEU A 379 -11.25 5.72 -18.35
CA LEU A 379 -12.50 5.98 -19.06
C LEU A 379 -12.67 7.46 -19.37
N LEU A 380 -12.44 8.34 -18.39
CA LEU A 380 -12.53 9.79 -18.58
C LEU A 380 -11.52 10.27 -19.62
N VAL A 381 -10.28 9.80 -19.57
CA VAL A 381 -9.26 10.15 -20.58
C VAL A 381 -9.70 9.69 -21.97
N ALA A 382 -10.19 8.48 -22.12
CA ALA A 382 -10.65 7.95 -23.41
C ALA A 382 -11.84 8.76 -23.96
N VAL A 383 -12.86 9.01 -23.14
CA VAL A 383 -14.03 9.81 -23.51
C VAL A 383 -13.62 11.25 -23.86
N GLY A 384 -12.74 11.83 -23.06
CA GLY A 384 -12.22 13.18 -23.29
C GLY A 384 -11.45 13.31 -24.60
N LEU A 385 -10.63 12.31 -24.96
CA LEU A 385 -9.91 12.28 -26.23
C LEU A 385 -10.88 12.13 -27.41
N VAL A 386 -11.83 11.21 -27.34
CA VAL A 386 -12.85 11.03 -28.39
C VAL A 386 -13.64 12.32 -28.60
N ALA A 387 -14.07 12.98 -27.52
CA ALA A 387 -14.78 14.25 -27.59
C ALA A 387 -13.90 15.36 -28.20
N HIS A 388 -12.64 15.49 -27.75
CA HIS A 388 -11.71 16.49 -28.24
C HIS A 388 -11.42 16.34 -29.74
N PHE A 389 -11.06 15.14 -30.17
CA PHE A 389 -10.79 14.86 -31.59
C PHE A 389 -12.07 14.92 -32.43
N GLY A 390 -13.20 14.45 -31.93
CA GLY A 390 -14.50 14.54 -32.61
C GLY A 390 -14.90 15.99 -32.87
N ILE A 391 -14.82 16.87 -31.87
CA ILE A 391 -15.10 18.29 -32.03
C ILE A 391 -14.14 18.92 -33.04
N SER A 392 -12.87 18.55 -33.00
CA SER A 392 -11.82 19.07 -33.89
C SER A 392 -12.10 18.62 -35.36
N LEU A 393 -12.44 17.35 -35.55
CA LEU A 393 -12.77 16.80 -36.87
C LEU A 393 -14.00 17.45 -37.49
N VAL A 394 -15.09 17.63 -36.73
CA VAL A 394 -16.30 18.32 -37.20
C VAL A 394 -16.00 19.75 -37.61
N ARG A 395 -15.19 20.46 -36.85
CA ARG A 395 -14.75 21.84 -37.21
C ARG A 395 -13.94 21.86 -38.48
N TRP A 396 -12.96 20.98 -38.60
CA TRP A 396 -12.15 20.87 -39.79
C TRP A 396 -12.99 20.60 -41.02
N GLY A 397 -13.94 19.64 -40.96
CA GLY A 397 -14.86 19.32 -42.05
C GLY A 397 -15.73 20.53 -42.44
N ARG A 398 -16.33 21.23 -41.47
CA ARG A 398 -17.11 22.46 -41.75
C ARG A 398 -16.25 23.56 -42.36
N GLY A 399 -15.01 23.73 -41.93
CA GLY A 399 -14.06 24.69 -42.50
C GLY A 399 -13.69 24.36 -43.97
N GLN A 400 -13.53 23.09 -44.32
CA GLN A 400 -13.30 22.66 -45.70
C GLN A 400 -14.50 22.89 -46.60
N THR A 401 -15.71 22.60 -46.10
CA THR A 401 -16.97 22.84 -46.84
C THR A 401 -17.18 24.34 -47.11
N ALA A 402 -16.93 25.20 -46.13
CA ALA A 402 -17.00 26.65 -46.29
C ALA A 402 -15.99 27.19 -47.30
N ARG A 403 -14.73 26.72 -47.25
CA ARG A 403 -13.71 27.11 -48.25
C ARG A 403 -14.07 26.68 -49.67
N ARG A 404 -14.61 25.46 -49.85
CA ARG A 404 -15.08 24.98 -51.16
C ARG A 404 -16.22 25.79 -51.70
N ALA A 405 -17.21 26.15 -50.83
CA ALA A 405 -18.33 27.00 -51.22
C ALA A 405 -17.87 28.41 -51.66
N GLN A 406 -16.89 28.99 -50.92
CA GLN A 406 -16.33 30.29 -51.26
C GLN A 406 -15.58 30.28 -52.60
N ALA A 407 -14.72 29.26 -52.83
CA ALA A 407 -14.03 29.04 -54.07
C ALA A 407 -14.96 28.82 -55.27
N ALA A 408 -16.11 28.15 -55.04
CA ALA A 408 -17.12 27.99 -56.08
C ALA A 408 -17.83 29.30 -56.43
N LEU A 409 -18.05 30.19 -55.46
CA LEU A 409 -18.62 31.53 -55.68
C LEU A 409 -17.65 32.45 -56.43
N GLU A 410 -16.35 32.35 -56.13
CA GLU A 410 -15.31 33.13 -56.81
C GLU A 410 -15.00 32.63 -58.24
N ALA A 411 -15.34 31.41 -58.57
CA ALA A 411 -15.17 30.80 -59.90
C ALA A 411 -16.38 31.03 -60.85
N THR A 412 -17.46 31.65 -60.38
CA THR A 412 -18.62 31.97 -61.22
C THR A 412 -18.43 33.33 -61.87
N PRO A 413 -18.33 33.45 -63.23
CA PRO A 413 -18.01 34.67 -63.95
C PRO A 413 -19.14 35.72 -63.89
#